data_739d8ea742d2b8d4f56dbdd451b4aad8
#
_entry.id   739d8ea742d2b8d4f56dbdd451b4aad8
#
_cell.length_a   1.000
_cell.length_b   1.000
_cell.length_c   1.000
_cell.angle_alpha   90.00
_cell.angle_beta   90.00
_cell.angle_gamma   90.00
#
_symmetry.space_group_name_H-M   'P 1'
#
loop_
_entity.id
_entity.type
_entity.pdbx_description
1 polymer ?
#
loop_
_entity_poly.entity_id
_entity_poly.type
_entity_poly.pdbx_seq_one_letter_code
_entity_poly.pdbx_strand_id
1 'polypeptide(L)'
;IILGTYREGERLSEAKLCETHSVSRTPVRLALRLLEREGVVRRGEGRGYQVISPTVDDIIEAVAVRGHLEGLAARLMAQNDDRNRYLDILQGAIESIDVAIAKVAQVGRFEDVFCREAQAANEEFHRTILEACGNNYVRYTCEKISHLPMLAVGSMVFDRSMADSPELSERSLFRLRMGNAQHRVICEAVEKGDPVRAEGMMREHAHAMIEYIQTFEKDNKSLTVADLVAYSTAA
;
A
#
# COMPACT_ATOMS: atom_id res chain seq x y z
N ILE A 1 -11.69 13.06 -0.42
CA ILE A 1 -12.36 11.75 -0.24
C ILE A 1 -11.50 10.91 0.69
N ILE A 2 -10.33 10.50 0.30
CA ILE A 2 -9.45 9.59 1.05
C ILE A 2 -9.17 10.07 2.49
N LEU A 3 -9.00 11.37 2.70
CA LEU A 3 -8.79 11.98 4.02
C LEU A 3 -10.09 12.18 4.83
N GLY A 4 -11.23 11.67 4.34
CA GLY A 4 -12.52 11.74 5.04
C GLY A 4 -13.26 13.08 4.96
N THR A 5 -12.77 14.04 4.17
CA THR A 5 -13.48 15.33 3.93
C THR A 5 -14.85 15.12 3.29
N TYR A 6 -14.96 14.12 2.43
CA TYR A 6 -16.21 13.66 1.83
C TYR A 6 -16.49 12.23 2.32
N ARG A 7 -17.70 12.00 2.83
CA ARG A 7 -18.08 10.71 3.42
C ARG A 7 -18.55 9.73 2.35
N GLU A 8 -18.45 8.44 2.63
CA GLU A 8 -19.05 7.40 1.80
C GLU A 8 -20.54 7.67 1.60
N GLY A 9 -21.04 7.47 0.38
CA GLY A 9 -22.41 7.77 0.00
C GLY A 9 -22.71 9.25 -0.20
N GLU A 10 -21.80 10.15 0.17
CA GLU A 10 -22.02 11.59 0.00
C GLU A 10 -22.15 11.95 -1.48
N ARG A 11 -23.15 12.80 -1.77
CA ARG A 11 -23.41 13.25 -3.14
C ARG A 11 -22.56 14.46 -3.49
N LEU A 12 -21.75 14.32 -4.53
CA LEU A 12 -20.93 15.37 -5.09
C LEU A 12 -21.64 16.02 -6.28
N SER A 13 -21.95 17.31 -6.17
CA SER A 13 -22.50 18.09 -7.29
C SER A 13 -21.41 18.95 -7.93
N GLU A 14 -21.39 19.00 -9.28
CA GLU A 14 -20.46 19.87 -10.03
C GLU A 14 -20.54 21.33 -9.56
N ALA A 15 -21.76 21.83 -9.32
CA ALA A 15 -21.97 23.22 -8.93
C ALA A 15 -21.35 23.54 -7.56
N LYS A 16 -21.60 22.67 -6.55
CA LYS A 16 -21.04 22.84 -5.21
C LYS A 16 -19.52 22.76 -5.23
N LEU A 17 -18.94 21.82 -6.00
CA LEU A 17 -17.48 21.69 -6.13
C LEU A 17 -16.85 22.92 -6.82
N CYS A 18 -17.49 23.46 -7.86
CA CYS A 18 -17.03 24.71 -8.49
C CYS A 18 -16.99 25.87 -7.50
N GLU A 19 -18.00 26.02 -6.66
CA GLU A 19 -18.08 27.06 -5.63
C GLU A 19 -17.02 26.83 -4.55
N THR A 20 -16.94 25.62 -3.98
CA THR A 20 -16.02 25.28 -2.89
C THR A 20 -14.56 25.49 -3.29
N HIS A 21 -14.19 25.14 -4.52
CA HIS A 21 -12.81 25.24 -5.00
C HIS A 21 -12.52 26.47 -5.86
N SER A 22 -13.50 27.35 -6.05
CA SER A 22 -13.39 28.57 -6.87
C SER A 22 -12.88 28.30 -8.29
N VAL A 23 -13.36 27.23 -8.93
CA VAL A 23 -12.96 26.80 -10.27
C VAL A 23 -14.15 26.66 -11.22
N SER A 24 -13.90 26.68 -12.53
CA SER A 24 -14.94 26.49 -13.55
C SER A 24 -15.41 25.02 -13.62
N ARG A 25 -16.51 24.76 -14.37
CA ARG A 25 -17.10 23.42 -14.50
C ARG A 25 -16.18 22.43 -15.23
N THR A 26 -15.36 22.89 -16.18
CA THR A 26 -14.55 22.01 -17.01
C THR A 26 -13.53 21.21 -16.18
N PRO A 27 -12.66 21.82 -15.34
CA PRO A 27 -11.75 21.06 -14.50
C PRO A 27 -12.46 20.16 -13.49
N VAL A 28 -13.63 20.60 -12.93
CA VAL A 28 -14.41 19.78 -12.01
C VAL A 28 -14.93 18.51 -12.70
N ARG A 29 -15.47 18.63 -13.92
CA ARG A 29 -15.93 17.49 -14.71
C ARG A 29 -14.80 16.53 -15.05
N LEU A 30 -13.63 17.07 -15.42
CA LEU A 30 -12.45 16.23 -15.70
C LEU A 30 -12.03 15.48 -14.45
N ALA A 31 -11.92 16.16 -13.31
CA ALA A 31 -11.57 15.53 -12.03
C ALA A 31 -12.56 14.43 -11.64
N LEU A 32 -13.87 14.69 -11.73
CA LEU A 32 -14.90 13.70 -11.40
C LEU A 32 -14.88 12.49 -12.34
N ARG A 33 -14.58 12.67 -13.62
CA ARG A 33 -14.39 11.54 -14.56
C ARG A 33 -13.13 10.72 -14.24
N LEU A 34 -12.04 11.38 -13.82
CA LEU A 34 -10.84 10.69 -13.38
C LEU A 34 -11.12 9.89 -12.11
N LEU A 35 -11.77 10.49 -11.11
CA LEU A 35 -12.17 9.82 -9.87
C LEU A 35 -13.16 8.66 -10.12
N GLU A 36 -14.07 8.79 -11.10
CA GLU A 36 -14.96 7.71 -11.52
C GLU A 36 -14.18 6.54 -12.11
N ARG A 37 -13.20 6.84 -12.97
CA ARG A 37 -12.31 5.83 -13.54
C ARG A 37 -11.45 5.14 -12.48
N GLU A 38 -11.04 5.88 -11.46
CA GLU A 38 -10.27 5.35 -10.32
C GLU A 38 -11.18 4.66 -9.27
N GLY A 39 -12.50 4.58 -9.48
CA GLY A 39 -13.42 3.87 -8.61
C GLY A 39 -13.72 4.54 -7.26
N VAL A 40 -13.28 5.80 -7.04
CA VAL A 40 -13.53 6.54 -5.79
C VAL A 40 -14.84 7.34 -5.79
N VAL A 41 -15.46 7.48 -6.96
CA VAL A 41 -16.82 7.98 -7.11
C VAL A 41 -17.56 7.20 -8.18
N ARG A 42 -18.88 7.14 -8.10
CA ARG A 42 -19.74 6.63 -9.18
C ARG A 42 -20.80 7.65 -9.56
N ARG A 43 -21.33 7.54 -10.75
CA ARG A 43 -22.52 8.34 -11.11
C ARG A 43 -23.69 7.95 -10.23
N GLY A 44 -24.29 8.95 -9.59
CA GLY A 44 -25.50 8.75 -8.81
C GLY A 44 -26.74 8.65 -9.71
N GLU A 45 -27.84 8.18 -9.15
CA GLU A 45 -29.14 8.28 -9.79
C GLU A 45 -29.48 9.77 -9.98
N GLY A 46 -29.50 10.25 -11.25
CA GLY A 46 -29.70 11.64 -11.61
C GLY A 46 -28.41 12.41 -11.92
N ARG A 47 -28.38 13.73 -11.63
CA ARG A 47 -27.23 14.58 -11.91
C ARG A 47 -26.26 14.60 -10.73
N GLY A 48 -25.00 14.17 -10.94
CA GLY A 48 -23.92 14.21 -9.96
C GLY A 48 -23.24 12.87 -9.75
N TYR A 49 -22.33 12.86 -8.79
CA TYR A 49 -21.53 11.69 -8.42
C TYR A 49 -21.79 11.36 -6.95
N GLN A 50 -21.51 10.13 -6.58
CA GLN A 50 -21.57 9.66 -5.20
C GLN A 50 -20.20 9.11 -4.82
N VAL A 51 -19.74 9.45 -3.64
CA VAL A 51 -18.48 8.92 -3.08
C VAL A 51 -18.63 7.43 -2.83
N ILE A 52 -17.65 6.67 -3.29
CA ILE A 52 -17.50 5.25 -3.00
C ILE A 52 -16.25 5.10 -2.13
N SER A 53 -16.36 4.40 -1.04
CA SER A 53 -15.19 3.91 -0.30
C SER A 53 -14.97 2.45 -0.68
N PRO A 54 -13.73 2.01 -0.92
CA PRO A 54 -13.44 0.61 -1.08
C PRO A 54 -13.81 -0.15 0.19
N THR A 55 -14.27 -1.36 0.04
CA THR A 55 -14.47 -2.28 1.16
C THR A 55 -13.14 -2.92 1.57
N VAL A 56 -13.12 -3.59 2.73
CA VAL A 56 -11.96 -4.38 3.15
C VAL A 56 -11.70 -5.51 2.14
N ASP A 57 -12.75 -6.12 1.62
CA ASP A 57 -12.66 -7.17 0.58
C ASP A 57 -12.02 -6.63 -0.71
N ASP A 58 -12.40 -5.42 -1.17
CA ASP A 58 -11.77 -4.80 -2.35
C ASP A 58 -10.25 -4.61 -2.14
N ILE A 59 -9.83 -4.27 -0.92
CA ILE A 59 -8.40 -4.15 -0.58
C ILE A 59 -7.72 -5.51 -0.64
N ILE A 60 -8.32 -6.54 -0.05
CA ILE A 60 -7.80 -7.91 -0.05
C ILE A 60 -7.64 -8.43 -1.47
N GLU A 61 -8.66 -8.26 -2.33
CA GLU A 61 -8.62 -8.68 -3.73
C GLU A 61 -7.52 -7.95 -4.51
N ALA A 62 -7.39 -6.64 -4.32
CA ALA A 62 -6.36 -5.85 -4.99
C ALA A 62 -4.94 -6.23 -4.52
N VAL A 63 -4.74 -6.46 -3.22
CA VAL A 63 -3.46 -6.93 -2.66
C VAL A 63 -3.11 -8.32 -3.19
N ALA A 64 -4.09 -9.22 -3.34
CA ALA A 64 -3.86 -10.54 -3.92
C ALA A 64 -3.34 -10.46 -5.36
N VAL A 65 -3.97 -9.64 -6.21
CA VAL A 65 -3.51 -9.42 -7.59
C VAL A 65 -2.13 -8.77 -7.61
N ARG A 66 -1.92 -7.72 -6.79
CA ARG A 66 -0.63 -7.04 -6.69
C ARG A 66 0.49 -7.99 -6.27
N GLY A 67 0.24 -8.86 -5.29
CA GLY A 67 1.22 -9.85 -4.84
C GLY A 67 1.70 -10.80 -5.94
N HIS A 68 0.83 -11.16 -6.89
CA HIS A 68 1.22 -11.95 -8.07
C HIS A 68 2.09 -11.14 -9.04
N LEU A 69 1.77 -9.87 -9.26
CA LEU A 69 2.55 -9.01 -10.14
C LEU A 69 3.91 -8.65 -9.54
N GLU A 70 3.97 -8.35 -8.25
CA GLU A 70 5.23 -8.11 -7.53
C GLU A 70 6.08 -9.38 -7.44
N GLY A 71 5.45 -10.55 -7.28
CA GLY A 71 6.13 -11.85 -7.36
C GLY A 71 6.77 -12.07 -8.73
N LEU A 72 6.03 -11.79 -9.81
CA LEU A 72 6.59 -11.83 -11.16
C LEU A 72 7.74 -10.83 -11.32
N ALA A 73 7.62 -9.63 -10.77
CA ALA A 73 8.70 -8.63 -10.80
C ALA A 73 9.96 -9.14 -10.09
N ALA A 74 9.83 -9.70 -8.88
CA ALA A 74 10.94 -10.27 -8.13
C ALA A 74 11.63 -11.43 -8.90
N ARG A 75 10.84 -12.29 -9.54
CA ARG A 75 11.34 -13.33 -10.44
C ARG A 75 12.17 -12.76 -11.58
N LEU A 76 11.63 -11.78 -12.30
CA LEU A 76 12.28 -11.16 -13.45
C LEU A 76 13.55 -10.41 -13.01
N MET A 77 13.52 -9.72 -11.88
CA MET A 77 14.70 -9.10 -11.31
C MET A 77 15.79 -10.10 -10.98
N ALA A 78 15.45 -11.24 -10.37
CA ALA A 78 16.42 -12.29 -10.07
C ALA A 78 17.05 -12.92 -11.34
N GLN A 79 16.37 -12.86 -12.48
CA GLN A 79 16.86 -13.30 -13.79
C GLN A 79 17.65 -12.21 -14.53
N ASN A 80 17.60 -10.97 -14.07
CA ASN A 80 18.27 -9.84 -14.72
C ASN A 80 19.79 -9.87 -14.41
N ASP A 81 20.63 -9.85 -15.41
CA ASP A 81 22.09 -9.81 -15.26
C ASP A 81 22.58 -8.55 -14.52
N ASP A 82 21.84 -7.43 -14.67
CA ASP A 82 22.14 -6.17 -14.00
C ASP A 82 21.59 -6.07 -12.55
N ARG A 83 20.97 -7.11 -11.99
CA ARG A 83 20.33 -7.11 -10.66
C ARG A 83 21.21 -6.58 -9.53
N ASN A 84 22.51 -6.85 -9.61
CA ASN A 84 23.48 -6.44 -8.57
C ASN A 84 23.55 -4.90 -8.39
N ARG A 85 23.17 -4.11 -9.40
CA ARG A 85 23.17 -2.65 -9.36
C ARG A 85 22.09 -2.10 -8.38
N TYR A 86 21.13 -2.91 -8.00
CA TYR A 86 19.99 -2.52 -7.15
C TYR A 86 20.08 -3.09 -5.73
N LEU A 87 21.04 -4.00 -5.46
CA LEU A 87 21.14 -4.68 -4.16
C LEU A 87 21.40 -3.71 -3.02
N ASP A 88 22.27 -2.72 -3.22
CA ASP A 88 22.58 -1.72 -2.18
C ASP A 88 21.32 -0.90 -1.80
N ILE A 89 20.42 -0.62 -2.77
CA ILE A 89 19.17 0.09 -2.52
C ILE A 89 18.22 -0.81 -1.71
N LEU A 90 18.09 -2.09 -2.09
CA LEU A 90 17.25 -3.04 -1.36
C LEU A 90 17.74 -3.24 0.08
N GLN A 91 19.07 -3.36 0.27
CA GLN A 91 19.66 -3.50 1.59
C GLN A 91 19.48 -2.25 2.44
N GLY A 92 19.67 -1.05 1.87
CA GLY A 92 19.44 0.22 2.53
C GLY A 92 17.99 0.41 2.98
N ALA A 93 17.03 -0.02 2.16
CA ALA A 93 15.61 -0.01 2.53
C ALA A 93 15.33 -0.97 3.71
N ILE A 94 15.88 -2.17 3.70
CA ILE A 94 15.78 -3.15 4.79
C ILE A 94 16.36 -2.57 6.09
N GLU A 95 17.55 -1.96 6.04
CA GLU A 95 18.21 -1.34 7.19
C GLU A 95 17.39 -0.16 7.75
N SER A 96 16.78 0.64 6.88
CA SER A 96 15.91 1.76 7.27
C SER A 96 14.66 1.27 8.03
N ILE A 97 14.08 0.15 7.60
CA ILE A 97 12.99 -0.51 8.33
C ILE A 97 13.47 -1.02 9.69
N ASP A 98 14.68 -1.60 9.80
CA ASP A 98 15.24 -2.03 11.08
C ASP A 98 15.43 -0.87 12.06
N VAL A 99 15.87 0.29 11.56
CA VAL A 99 15.99 1.51 12.38
C VAL A 99 14.62 1.93 12.92
N ALA A 100 13.58 1.92 12.08
CA ALA A 100 12.23 2.23 12.52
C ALA A 100 11.71 1.20 13.57
N ILE A 101 11.94 -0.09 13.35
CA ILE A 101 11.63 -1.16 14.31
C ILE A 101 12.32 -0.92 15.66
N ALA A 102 13.62 -0.57 15.66
CA ALA A 102 14.37 -0.30 16.87
C ALA A 102 13.82 0.92 17.63
N LYS A 103 13.46 1.99 16.93
CA LYS A 103 12.82 3.18 17.52
C LYS A 103 11.50 2.83 18.21
N VAL A 104 10.62 2.08 17.53
CA VAL A 104 9.34 1.61 18.11
C VAL A 104 9.59 0.76 19.36
N ALA A 105 10.54 -0.18 19.30
CA ALA A 105 10.87 -1.05 20.42
C ALA A 105 11.45 -0.27 21.63
N GLN A 106 12.21 0.79 21.37
CA GLN A 106 12.79 1.65 22.41
C GLN A 106 11.73 2.53 23.09
N VAL A 107 10.79 3.08 22.31
CA VAL A 107 9.71 3.95 22.82
C VAL A 107 8.57 3.12 23.43
N GLY A 108 8.43 1.86 23.02
CA GLY A 108 7.36 0.94 23.48
C GLY A 108 5.99 1.22 22.86
N ARG A 109 5.91 2.07 21.85
CA ARG A 109 4.68 2.38 21.12
C ARG A 109 4.99 2.84 19.70
N PHE A 110 4.00 2.70 18.80
CA PHE A 110 4.06 3.30 17.48
C PHE A 110 3.81 4.80 17.54
N GLU A 111 4.61 5.56 16.81
CA GLU A 111 4.42 6.98 16.55
C GLU A 111 4.36 7.19 15.03
N ASP A 112 3.57 8.16 14.60
CA ASP A 112 3.37 8.47 13.18
C ASP A 112 4.67 8.65 12.39
N VAL A 113 5.68 9.24 13.01
CA VAL A 113 6.98 9.46 12.38
C VAL A 113 7.68 8.14 12.06
N PHE A 114 7.62 7.15 12.95
CA PHE A 114 8.24 5.83 12.72
C PHE A 114 7.47 5.02 11.66
N CYS A 115 6.14 5.15 11.66
CA CYS A 115 5.31 4.54 10.63
C CYS A 115 5.63 5.11 9.24
N ARG A 116 5.81 6.43 9.13
CA ARG A 116 6.17 7.08 7.86
C ARG A 116 7.57 6.69 7.39
N GLU A 117 8.55 6.61 8.30
CA GLU A 117 9.92 6.17 7.98
C GLU A 117 9.91 4.72 7.47
N ALA A 118 9.24 3.81 8.18
CA ALA A 118 9.09 2.41 7.75
C ALA A 118 8.35 2.30 6.41
N GLN A 119 7.27 3.08 6.23
CA GLN A 119 6.51 3.11 4.99
C GLN A 119 7.35 3.57 3.80
N ALA A 120 8.11 4.65 3.95
CA ALA A 120 8.96 5.18 2.88
C ALA A 120 10.00 4.15 2.43
N ALA A 121 10.65 3.49 3.40
CA ALA A 121 11.64 2.45 3.12
C ALA A 121 11.00 1.20 2.47
N ASN A 122 9.82 0.79 2.94
CA ASN A 122 9.07 -0.32 2.34
C ASN A 122 8.67 -0.01 0.90
N GLU A 123 8.19 1.21 0.63
CA GLU A 123 7.87 1.66 -0.72
C GLU A 123 9.09 1.65 -1.64
N GLU A 124 10.26 2.11 -1.16
CA GLU A 124 11.51 2.08 -1.89
C GLU A 124 11.92 0.66 -2.26
N PHE A 125 11.81 -0.30 -1.32
CA PHE A 125 12.10 -1.72 -1.57
C PHE A 125 11.25 -2.28 -2.73
N HIS A 126 9.94 -2.15 -2.64
CA HIS A 126 9.02 -2.68 -3.65
C HIS A 126 9.14 -1.97 -5.00
N ARG A 127 9.31 -0.64 -4.99
CA ARG A 127 9.49 0.14 -6.22
C ARG A 127 10.78 -0.26 -6.94
N THR A 128 11.87 -0.45 -6.19
CA THR A 128 13.15 -0.89 -6.77
C THR A 128 13.00 -2.23 -7.50
N ILE A 129 12.26 -3.19 -6.94
CA ILE A 129 11.99 -4.47 -7.59
C ILE A 129 11.19 -4.29 -8.88
N LEU A 130 10.14 -3.44 -8.86
CA LEU A 130 9.34 -3.15 -10.04
C LEU A 130 10.13 -2.42 -11.14
N GLU A 131 11.05 -1.55 -10.78
CA GLU A 131 11.92 -0.86 -11.73
C GLU A 131 12.97 -1.81 -12.33
N ALA A 132 13.59 -2.64 -11.50
CA ALA A 132 14.64 -3.57 -11.88
C ALA A 132 14.15 -4.81 -12.64
N CYS A 133 12.84 -5.11 -12.60
CA CYS A 133 12.28 -6.28 -13.29
C CYS A 133 12.38 -6.23 -14.82
N GLY A 134 12.63 -5.05 -15.41
CA GLY A 134 12.75 -4.85 -16.85
C GLY A 134 11.44 -5.01 -17.65
N ASN A 135 10.31 -5.22 -16.98
CA ASN A 135 9.00 -5.38 -17.62
C ASN A 135 8.09 -4.18 -17.33
N ASN A 136 8.01 -3.27 -18.28
CA ASN A 136 7.19 -2.06 -18.16
C ASN A 136 5.70 -2.32 -17.94
N TYR A 137 5.16 -3.45 -18.42
CA TYR A 137 3.74 -3.78 -18.25
C TYR A 137 3.45 -4.26 -16.83
N VAL A 138 4.36 -4.98 -16.19
CA VAL A 138 4.24 -5.35 -14.77
C VAL A 138 4.18 -4.10 -13.92
N ARG A 139 5.16 -3.20 -14.08
CA ARG A 139 5.21 -1.92 -13.37
C ARG A 139 3.95 -1.09 -13.61
N TYR A 140 3.58 -0.85 -14.87
CA TYR A 140 2.40 -0.07 -15.24
C TYR A 140 1.12 -0.64 -14.62
N THR A 141 0.95 -1.97 -14.64
CA THR A 141 -0.25 -2.62 -14.08
C THR A 141 -0.29 -2.49 -12.57
N CYS A 142 0.84 -2.67 -11.87
CA CYS A 142 0.94 -2.42 -10.42
C CYS A 142 0.56 -0.97 -10.08
N GLU A 143 1.10 0.02 -10.79
CA GLU A 143 0.78 1.44 -10.60
C GLU A 143 -0.71 1.72 -10.85
N LYS A 144 -1.35 1.04 -11.78
CA LYS A 144 -2.79 1.19 -12.09
C LYS A 144 -3.71 0.60 -11.03
N ILE A 145 -3.32 -0.50 -10.40
CA ILE A 145 -4.06 -1.07 -9.28
C ILE A 145 -3.86 -0.22 -8.03
N SER A 146 -2.74 0.48 -7.94
CA SER A 146 -2.28 1.25 -6.77
C SER A 146 -2.85 2.67 -6.69
N HIS A 147 -4.05 2.91 -7.22
CA HIS A 147 -4.68 4.24 -7.27
C HIS A 147 -5.20 4.75 -5.91
N LEU A 148 -5.32 3.89 -4.91
CA LEU A 148 -5.64 4.27 -3.53
C LEU A 148 -4.39 4.19 -2.66
N PRO A 149 -4.20 5.06 -1.64
CA PRO A 149 -3.04 5.02 -0.76
C PRO A 149 -2.79 3.66 -0.12
N MET A 150 -3.85 2.94 0.26
CA MET A 150 -3.77 1.59 0.84
C MET A 150 -3.32 0.54 -0.16
N LEU A 151 -3.51 0.81 -1.45
CA LEU A 151 -3.12 -0.07 -2.56
C LEU A 151 -1.82 0.38 -3.20
N ALA A 152 -1.22 1.49 -2.78
CA ALA A 152 0.05 1.97 -3.31
C ALA A 152 1.13 0.87 -3.21
N VAL A 153 2.03 0.86 -4.18
CA VAL A 153 3.16 -0.09 -4.18
C VAL A 153 3.91 0.03 -2.86
N GLY A 154 4.15 -1.10 -2.19
CA GLY A 154 4.79 -1.13 -0.88
C GLY A 154 3.97 -0.44 0.22
N SER A 155 2.65 -0.23 0.06
CA SER A 155 1.84 0.32 1.15
C SER A 155 1.78 -0.65 2.32
N MET A 156 1.96 -0.10 3.51
CA MET A 156 1.77 -0.80 4.77
C MET A 156 0.45 -0.34 5.39
N VAL A 157 -0.37 -1.30 5.77
CA VAL A 157 -1.64 -1.03 6.44
C VAL A 157 -1.44 -1.26 7.94
N PHE A 158 -1.87 -0.31 8.74
CA PHE A 158 -1.84 -0.37 10.19
C PHE A 158 -3.24 -0.15 10.76
N ASP A 159 -3.54 -0.77 11.90
CA ASP A 159 -4.72 -0.45 12.69
C ASP A 159 -4.51 0.90 13.39
N ARG A 160 -5.48 1.81 13.31
CA ARG A 160 -5.41 3.10 14.00
C ARG A 160 -5.29 2.97 15.50
N SER A 161 -5.91 1.94 16.07
CA SER A 161 -5.89 1.67 17.51
C SER A 161 -4.56 1.09 18.02
N MET A 162 -3.58 0.83 17.12
CA MET A 162 -2.29 0.26 17.53
C MET A 162 -1.53 1.11 18.55
N ALA A 163 -1.76 2.44 18.56
CA ALA A 163 -1.14 3.36 19.52
C ALA A 163 -1.84 3.37 20.87
N ASP A 164 -3.07 2.84 20.95
CA ASP A 164 -3.93 2.93 22.13
C ASP A 164 -3.75 1.73 23.08
N SER A 165 -3.14 0.63 22.61
CA SER A 165 -2.95 -0.59 23.37
C SER A 165 -1.55 -1.16 23.19
N PRO A 166 -0.84 -1.54 24.28
CA PRO A 166 0.45 -2.21 24.20
C PRO A 166 0.41 -3.51 23.40
N GLU A 167 -0.67 -4.30 23.53
CA GLU A 167 -0.81 -5.57 22.80
C GLU A 167 -0.93 -5.34 21.30
N LEU A 168 -1.69 -4.33 20.86
CA LEU A 168 -1.81 -3.98 19.45
C LEU A 168 -0.52 -3.41 18.89
N SER A 169 0.21 -2.62 19.69
CA SER A 169 1.57 -2.15 19.37
C SER A 169 2.54 -3.32 19.16
N GLU A 170 2.57 -4.28 20.07
CA GLU A 170 3.44 -5.45 19.98
C GLU A 170 3.11 -6.31 18.75
N ARG A 171 1.83 -6.54 18.47
CA ARG A 171 1.36 -7.25 17.29
C ARG A 171 1.78 -6.56 15.98
N SER A 172 1.63 -5.24 15.91
CA SER A 172 2.06 -4.45 14.75
C SER A 172 3.58 -4.48 14.58
N LEU A 173 4.33 -4.42 15.68
CA LEU A 173 5.78 -4.53 15.68
C LEU A 173 6.25 -5.93 15.22
N PHE A 174 5.59 -6.99 15.68
CA PHE A 174 5.86 -8.36 15.22
C PHE A 174 5.65 -8.49 13.70
N ARG A 175 4.54 -7.95 13.19
CA ARG A 175 4.27 -7.94 11.74
C ARG A 175 5.35 -7.20 10.95
N LEU A 176 5.75 -6.03 11.44
CA LEU A 176 6.80 -5.23 10.78
C LEU A 176 8.13 -6.00 10.73
N ARG A 177 8.50 -6.66 11.82
CA ARG A 177 9.69 -7.53 11.88
C ARG A 177 9.59 -8.71 10.91
N MET A 178 8.44 -9.38 10.87
CA MET A 178 8.22 -10.50 9.97
C MET A 178 8.30 -10.06 8.50
N GLY A 179 7.64 -8.96 8.13
CA GLY A 179 7.72 -8.41 6.77
C GLY A 179 9.15 -8.06 6.37
N ASN A 180 9.91 -7.42 7.27
CA ASN A 180 11.31 -7.09 6.99
C ASN A 180 12.24 -8.32 6.91
N ALA A 181 11.93 -9.39 7.67
CA ALA A 181 12.64 -10.67 7.53
C ALA A 181 12.36 -11.31 6.16
N GLN A 182 11.13 -11.21 5.65
CA GLN A 182 10.79 -11.66 4.31
C GLN A 182 11.50 -10.84 3.22
N HIS A 183 11.65 -9.52 3.39
CA HIS A 183 12.45 -8.67 2.48
C HIS A 183 13.90 -9.16 2.38
N ARG A 184 14.53 -9.56 3.50
CA ARG A 184 15.89 -10.14 3.47
C ARG A 184 15.96 -11.41 2.63
N VAL A 185 14.96 -12.30 2.76
CA VAL A 185 14.89 -13.54 1.98
C VAL A 185 14.71 -13.24 0.49
N ILE A 186 13.87 -12.24 0.14
CA ILE A 186 13.67 -11.81 -1.24
C ILE A 186 14.98 -11.23 -1.80
N CYS A 187 15.65 -10.34 -1.06
CA CYS A 187 16.91 -9.73 -1.45
C CYS A 187 18.00 -10.80 -1.67
N GLU A 188 18.14 -11.75 -0.74
CA GLU A 188 19.05 -12.87 -0.87
C GLU A 188 18.77 -13.74 -2.10
N ALA A 189 17.49 -14.03 -2.38
CA ALA A 189 17.10 -14.81 -3.54
C ALA A 189 17.42 -14.07 -4.86
N VAL A 190 17.20 -12.74 -4.90
CA VAL A 190 17.59 -11.90 -6.03
C VAL A 190 19.11 -11.90 -6.21
N GLU A 191 19.90 -11.69 -5.16
CA GLU A 191 21.36 -11.71 -5.18
C GLU A 191 21.90 -13.01 -5.75
N LYS A 192 21.36 -14.14 -5.27
CA LYS A 192 21.76 -15.50 -5.73
C LYS A 192 21.24 -15.86 -7.13
N GLY A 193 20.39 -15.04 -7.72
CA GLY A 193 19.74 -15.34 -9.01
C GLY A 193 18.81 -16.55 -8.90
N ASP A 194 18.07 -16.68 -7.79
CA ASP A 194 17.04 -17.70 -7.59
C ASP A 194 15.64 -17.13 -7.85
N PRO A 195 15.13 -17.21 -9.10
CA PRO A 195 13.87 -16.57 -9.48
C PRO A 195 12.65 -17.24 -8.85
N VAL A 196 12.72 -18.53 -8.57
CA VAL A 196 11.59 -19.29 -7.99
C VAL A 196 11.41 -18.90 -6.53
N ARG A 197 12.50 -18.81 -5.78
CA ARG A 197 12.47 -18.38 -4.37
C ARG A 197 12.08 -16.91 -4.23
N ALA A 198 12.59 -16.04 -5.10
CA ALA A 198 12.24 -14.61 -5.11
C ALA A 198 10.73 -14.40 -5.35
N GLU A 199 10.17 -15.06 -6.38
CA GLU A 199 8.72 -15.00 -6.67
C GLU A 199 7.89 -15.55 -5.53
N GLY A 200 8.23 -16.75 -5.03
CA GLY A 200 7.49 -17.43 -3.98
C GLY A 200 7.45 -16.61 -2.69
N MET A 201 8.58 -16.07 -2.26
CA MET A 201 8.65 -15.27 -1.05
C MET A 201 7.94 -13.93 -1.18
N MET A 202 8.00 -13.26 -2.35
CA MET A 202 7.26 -12.02 -2.57
C MET A 202 5.75 -12.24 -2.55
N ARG A 203 5.26 -13.34 -3.11
CA ARG A 203 3.84 -13.71 -3.05
C ARG A 203 3.40 -14.01 -1.61
N GLU A 204 4.21 -14.74 -0.86
CA GLU A 204 3.95 -15.03 0.56
C GLU A 204 3.97 -13.76 1.40
N HIS A 205 4.87 -12.81 1.11
CA HIS A 205 4.91 -11.51 1.75
C HIS A 205 3.59 -10.71 1.57
N ALA A 206 3.04 -10.70 0.36
CA ALA A 206 1.74 -10.10 0.09
C ALA A 206 0.59 -10.85 0.79
N HIS A 207 0.66 -12.19 0.82
CA HIS A 207 -0.35 -13.02 1.50
C HIS A 207 -0.39 -12.78 3.01
N ALA A 208 0.78 -12.64 3.64
CA ALA A 208 0.88 -12.31 5.07
C ALA A 208 0.20 -10.96 5.41
N MET A 209 0.19 -10.00 4.49
CA MET A 209 -0.58 -8.76 4.65
C MET A 209 -2.09 -9.00 4.62
N ILE A 210 -2.57 -9.88 3.73
CA ILE A 210 -3.99 -10.26 3.64
C ILE A 210 -4.44 -10.91 4.94
N GLU A 211 -3.69 -11.89 5.45
CA GLU A 211 -3.99 -12.56 6.71
C GLU A 211 -4.02 -11.57 7.88
N TYR A 212 -3.12 -10.61 7.89
CA TYR A 212 -3.09 -9.56 8.90
C TYR A 212 -4.38 -8.73 8.89
N ILE A 213 -4.83 -8.28 7.72
CA ILE A 213 -6.09 -7.53 7.56
C ILE A 213 -7.28 -8.39 8.03
N GLN A 214 -7.37 -9.63 7.58
CA GLN A 214 -8.43 -10.56 7.97
C GLN A 214 -8.46 -10.86 9.47
N THR A 215 -7.33 -10.78 10.15
CA THR A 215 -7.29 -10.97 11.60
C THR A 215 -7.96 -9.80 12.32
N PHE A 216 -7.81 -8.57 11.85
CA PHE A 216 -8.56 -7.43 12.40
C PHE A 216 -10.06 -7.55 12.15
N GLU A 217 -10.45 -8.00 10.97
CA GLU A 217 -11.85 -8.21 10.63
C GLU A 217 -12.54 -9.23 11.53
N LYS A 218 -11.83 -10.29 11.94
CA LYS A 218 -12.32 -11.28 12.90
C LYS A 218 -12.51 -10.70 14.30
N ASP A 219 -11.58 -9.84 14.72
CA ASP A 219 -11.58 -9.21 16.04
C ASP A 219 -12.58 -8.03 16.10
N ASN A 220 -12.81 -7.37 14.96
CA ASN A 220 -13.73 -6.24 14.81
C ASN A 220 -14.66 -6.43 13.61
N LYS A 221 -15.86 -6.97 13.85
CA LYS A 221 -16.88 -7.22 12.80
C LYS A 221 -17.39 -5.98 12.08
N SER A 222 -17.05 -4.79 12.55
CA SER A 222 -17.39 -3.51 11.96
C SER A 222 -16.17 -2.78 11.38
N LEU A 223 -15.08 -3.51 11.11
CA LEU A 223 -13.87 -2.93 10.52
C LEU A 223 -14.21 -2.22 9.21
N THR A 224 -13.85 -0.96 9.15
CA THR A 224 -13.99 -0.14 7.94
C THR A 224 -12.61 0.27 7.42
N VAL A 225 -12.56 0.66 6.16
CA VAL A 225 -11.31 1.19 5.58
C VAL A 225 -10.81 2.43 6.33
N ALA A 226 -11.71 3.18 6.98
CA ALA A 226 -11.36 4.33 7.81
C ALA A 226 -10.59 3.95 9.09
N ASP A 227 -10.73 2.71 9.57
CA ASP A 227 -10.00 2.19 10.72
C ASP A 227 -8.59 1.74 10.34
N LEU A 228 -8.32 1.55 9.05
CA LEU A 228 -7.02 1.22 8.50
C LEU A 228 -6.29 2.51 8.12
N VAL A 229 -5.07 2.66 8.59
CA VAL A 229 -4.20 3.80 8.22
C VAL A 229 -3.15 3.32 7.23
N ALA A 230 -3.10 3.98 6.08
CA ALA A 230 -2.00 3.83 5.16
C ALA A 230 -1.14 5.10 5.19
N TYR A 231 0.13 4.94 5.50
CA TYR A 231 1.11 6.02 5.46
C TYR A 231 1.79 6.07 4.09
N SER A 232 1.00 6.25 3.02
CA SER A 232 1.58 6.38 1.67
C SER A 232 2.26 7.75 1.51
N THR A 233 3.42 7.75 0.86
CA THR A 233 4.13 8.99 0.48
C THR A 233 3.59 9.60 -0.81
N ALA A 234 2.72 8.90 -1.53
CA ALA A 234 2.06 9.40 -2.72
C ALA A 234 0.97 10.41 -2.33
N ALA A 235 1.34 11.67 -2.22
CA ALA A 235 0.45 12.83 -2.15
C ALA A 235 0.64 13.67 -3.41
#